data_041f86159a06e1055201e3ffa14ddc4a
#
_entry.id   041f86159a06e1055201e3ffa14ddc4a
#
_cell.length_a   1.000
_cell.length_b   1.000
_cell.length_c   1.000
_cell.angle_alpha   90.00
_cell.angle_beta   90.00
_cell.angle_gamma   90.00
#
_symmetry.space_group_name_H-M   'P 1'
#
loop_
_entity.id
_entity.type
_entity.pdbx_description
1 polymer ?
#
loop_
_entity_poly.entity_id
_entity_poly.type
_entity_poly.pdbx_seq_one_letter_code
_entity_poly.pdbx_strand_id
1 'polypeptide(L)'
;MAKNDQRPAVFLDRDGLLIEDRGFIADIAEVRFYDFTFESLKKLQNHFELFIVTNQSGIGKGITTAEQVKDVNDYVLRTLSDNDIIIRELFVCPHDFGENCDCRKPSPHFAYIARDKYGIDLSKSYMIGDHKSDAEFARNFGGHGIYVLTGHGESHRDEITEYPIMPSLKEAVELILSEIESDRLL
;
A
#
# COMPACT_ATOMS: atom_id res chain seq x y z
N MET A 1 -3.22 -17.97 -28.95
CA MET A 1 -3.72 -17.20 -27.83
C MET A 1 -2.50 -16.84 -27.00
N ALA A 2 -2.10 -15.57 -26.97
CA ALA A 2 -1.00 -15.12 -26.13
C ALA A 2 -1.37 -15.44 -24.67
N LYS A 3 -0.52 -16.16 -23.94
CA LYS A 3 -0.60 -16.21 -22.48
C LYS A 3 -0.58 -14.75 -22.02
N ASN A 4 -1.68 -14.29 -21.46
CA ASN A 4 -1.73 -13.03 -20.76
C ASN A 4 -0.79 -13.24 -19.54
N ASP A 5 0.42 -12.73 -19.63
CA ASP A 5 1.40 -12.81 -18.55
C ASP A 5 0.95 -11.77 -17.50
N GLN A 6 -0.07 -12.17 -16.73
CA GLN A 6 -0.58 -11.36 -15.61
C GLN A 6 0.54 -11.27 -14.58
N ARG A 7 0.98 -10.05 -14.28
CA ARG A 7 1.97 -9.82 -13.22
C ARG A 7 1.26 -9.63 -11.89
N PRO A 8 1.80 -10.18 -10.79
CA PRO A 8 1.31 -9.85 -9.46
C PRO A 8 1.68 -8.41 -9.09
N ALA A 9 0.96 -7.87 -8.11
CA ALA A 9 1.19 -6.54 -7.58
C ALA A 9 1.47 -6.54 -6.08
N VAL A 10 2.14 -5.49 -5.62
CA VAL A 10 2.14 -5.11 -4.21
C VAL A 10 1.40 -3.79 -4.08
N PHE A 11 0.30 -3.81 -3.33
CA PHE A 11 -0.41 -2.64 -2.89
C PHE A 11 0.23 -2.17 -1.58
N LEU A 12 0.44 -0.89 -1.46
CA LEU A 12 1.18 -0.26 -0.36
C LEU A 12 0.32 0.82 0.27
N ASP A 13 0.18 0.83 1.58
CA ASP A 13 -0.32 2.03 2.24
C ASP A 13 0.71 3.17 2.11
N ARG A 14 0.30 4.40 2.32
CA ARG A 14 1.18 5.58 2.24
C ARG A 14 1.70 5.95 3.62
N ASP A 15 0.79 6.38 4.50
CA ASP A 15 1.10 6.88 5.83
C ASP A 15 1.37 5.71 6.79
N GLY A 16 2.44 5.76 7.56
CA GLY A 16 2.84 4.66 8.44
C GLY A 16 3.60 3.52 7.74
N LEU A 17 3.64 3.49 6.40
CA LEU A 17 4.39 2.47 5.65
C LEU A 17 5.54 3.05 4.82
N LEU A 18 5.23 3.97 3.88
CA LEU A 18 6.23 4.61 3.01
C LEU A 18 6.79 5.88 3.63
N ILE A 19 5.92 6.62 4.28
CA ILE A 19 6.23 7.86 5.01
C ILE A 19 5.74 7.75 6.45
N GLU A 20 6.36 8.52 7.35
CA GLU A 20 5.90 8.61 8.74
C GLU A 20 4.44 9.06 8.78
N ASP A 21 3.63 8.41 9.63
CA ASP A 21 2.29 8.91 9.90
C ASP A 21 2.38 10.09 10.89
N ARG A 22 1.87 11.23 10.47
CA ARG A 22 1.77 12.46 11.26
C ARG A 22 0.33 12.96 11.36
N GLY A 23 -0.63 12.06 11.11
CA GLY A 23 -2.04 12.35 11.08
C GLY A 23 -2.48 12.86 9.69
N PHE A 24 -3.18 13.99 9.65
CA PHE A 24 -3.70 14.52 8.39
C PHE A 24 -2.66 15.39 7.68
N ILE A 25 -1.69 14.76 6.99
CA ILE A 25 -0.61 15.48 6.28
C ILE A 25 -1.22 16.32 5.13
N ALA A 26 -1.01 17.63 5.22
CA ALA A 26 -1.55 18.62 4.29
C ALA A 26 -0.46 19.47 3.59
N ASP A 27 0.79 19.36 4.04
CA ASP A 27 1.93 20.10 3.50
C ASP A 27 3.08 19.13 3.16
N ILE A 28 3.71 19.34 2.01
CA ILE A 28 4.89 18.57 1.58
C ILE A 28 6.06 18.68 2.56
N ALA A 29 6.13 19.79 3.32
CA ALA A 29 7.16 19.97 4.36
C ALA A 29 7.02 18.98 5.53
N GLU A 30 5.86 18.35 5.70
CA GLU A 30 5.60 17.34 6.73
C GLU A 30 6.01 15.93 6.30
N VAL A 31 6.19 15.70 4.98
CA VAL A 31 6.52 14.37 4.45
C VAL A 31 7.92 13.93 4.89
N ARG A 32 7.99 12.76 5.51
CA ARG A 32 9.24 12.10 5.90
C ARG A 32 9.18 10.64 5.49
N PHE A 33 10.01 10.26 4.51
CA PHE A 33 10.17 8.86 4.14
C PHE A 33 10.93 8.11 5.23
N TYR A 34 10.55 6.84 5.46
CA TYR A 34 11.38 5.94 6.24
C TYR A 34 12.66 5.60 5.47
N ASP A 35 13.76 5.41 6.19
CA ASP A 35 15.08 5.15 5.58
C ASP A 35 15.11 3.89 4.71
N PHE A 36 14.29 2.90 5.04
CA PHE A 36 14.18 1.63 4.33
C PHE A 36 13.29 1.68 3.08
N THR A 37 12.49 2.74 2.87
CA THR A 37 11.46 2.77 1.83
C THR A 37 12.01 2.54 0.44
N PHE A 38 13.04 3.30 0.05
CA PHE A 38 13.56 3.27 -1.32
C PHE A 38 14.20 1.92 -1.68
N GLU A 39 15.03 1.38 -0.79
CA GLU A 39 15.68 0.09 -1.03
C GLU A 39 14.64 -1.05 -1.10
N SER A 40 13.65 -1.03 -0.22
CA SER A 40 12.57 -2.02 -0.18
C SER A 40 11.75 -2.03 -1.46
N LEU A 41 11.34 -0.86 -1.95
CA LEU A 41 10.55 -0.74 -3.17
C LEU A 41 11.36 -1.12 -4.42
N LYS A 42 12.66 -0.80 -4.48
CA LYS A 42 13.55 -1.24 -5.57
C LYS A 42 13.64 -2.77 -5.67
N LYS A 43 13.65 -3.46 -4.54
CA LYS A 43 13.62 -4.94 -4.53
C LYS A 43 12.28 -5.47 -5.04
N LEU A 44 11.15 -4.92 -4.56
CA LEU A 44 9.83 -5.37 -4.94
C LEU A 44 9.52 -5.16 -6.43
N GLN A 45 9.87 -4.03 -7.02
CA GLN A 45 9.52 -3.71 -8.41
C GLN A 45 10.15 -4.66 -9.44
N ASN A 46 11.18 -5.42 -9.09
CA ASN A 46 11.75 -6.45 -9.95
C ASN A 46 10.80 -7.63 -10.17
N HIS A 47 9.84 -7.83 -9.27
CA HIS A 47 8.94 -8.98 -9.24
C HIS A 47 7.47 -8.60 -9.37
N PHE A 48 7.09 -7.38 -8.95
CA PHE A 48 5.71 -6.91 -8.82
C PHE A 48 5.49 -5.57 -9.49
N GLU A 49 4.25 -5.34 -9.92
CA GLU A 49 3.75 -3.99 -10.17
C GLU A 49 3.43 -3.32 -8.83
N LEU A 50 3.81 -2.05 -8.65
CA LEU A 50 3.61 -1.34 -7.39
C LEU A 50 2.46 -0.33 -7.50
N PHE A 51 1.57 -0.37 -6.51
CA PHE A 51 0.45 0.56 -6.36
C PHE A 51 0.45 1.14 -4.95
N ILE A 52 -0.01 2.38 -4.81
CA ILE A 52 -0.29 2.97 -3.50
C ILE A 52 -1.81 3.04 -3.33
N VAL A 53 -2.31 2.62 -2.16
CA VAL A 53 -3.75 2.70 -1.81
C VAL A 53 -3.87 3.33 -0.43
N THR A 54 -4.37 4.56 -0.38
CA THR A 54 -4.43 5.33 0.88
C THR A 54 -5.84 5.84 1.19
N ASN A 55 -6.24 5.75 2.48
CA ASN A 55 -7.47 6.31 3.01
C ASN A 55 -7.20 7.71 3.56
N GLN A 56 -7.68 8.74 2.90
CA GLN A 56 -7.46 10.15 3.26
C GLN A 56 -8.76 10.78 3.82
N SER A 57 -9.19 10.29 4.97
CA SER A 57 -10.44 10.74 5.60
C SER A 57 -10.45 12.20 6.06
N GLY A 58 -9.29 12.84 6.13
CA GLY A 58 -9.18 14.27 6.38
C GLY A 58 -9.96 15.14 5.39
N ILE A 59 -10.11 14.66 4.13
CA ILE A 59 -10.90 15.33 3.09
C ILE A 59 -12.39 15.31 3.47
N GLY A 60 -12.95 14.14 3.74
CA GLY A 60 -14.36 13.99 4.14
C GLY A 60 -14.68 14.71 5.44
N LYS A 61 -13.72 14.80 6.37
CA LYS A 61 -13.85 15.56 7.63
C LYS A 61 -13.69 17.07 7.47
N GLY A 62 -13.29 17.57 6.28
CA GLY A 62 -12.99 18.98 6.08
C GLY A 62 -11.74 19.49 6.83
N ILE A 63 -10.84 18.58 7.25
CA ILE A 63 -9.56 18.91 7.91
C ILE A 63 -8.48 19.24 6.87
N THR A 64 -8.48 18.50 5.75
CA THR A 64 -7.61 18.73 4.61
C THR A 64 -8.44 18.93 3.35
N THR A 65 -7.87 19.56 2.33
CA THR A 65 -8.50 19.66 1.02
C THR A 65 -8.00 18.57 0.07
N ALA A 66 -8.79 18.25 -0.95
CA ALA A 66 -8.37 17.34 -2.00
C ALA A 66 -7.10 17.83 -2.74
N GLU A 67 -6.94 19.15 -2.88
CA GLU A 67 -5.77 19.77 -3.49
C GLU A 67 -4.51 19.57 -2.63
N GLN A 68 -4.60 19.81 -1.31
CA GLN A 68 -3.49 19.55 -0.38
C GLN A 68 -3.03 18.09 -0.41
N VAL A 69 -3.98 17.15 -0.34
CA VAL A 69 -3.68 15.72 -0.42
C VAL A 69 -3.06 15.36 -1.78
N LYS A 70 -3.54 15.97 -2.86
CA LYS A 70 -2.96 15.79 -4.20
C LYS A 70 -1.51 16.27 -4.25
N ASP A 71 -1.22 17.45 -3.72
CA ASP A 71 0.14 18.01 -3.71
C ASP A 71 1.11 17.12 -2.92
N VAL A 72 0.68 16.60 -1.78
CA VAL A 72 1.45 15.62 -0.99
C VAL A 72 1.69 14.34 -1.80
N ASN A 73 0.66 13.81 -2.46
CA ASN A 73 0.78 12.60 -3.27
C ASN A 73 1.68 12.81 -4.50
N ASP A 74 1.57 13.94 -5.17
CA ASP A 74 2.45 14.31 -6.30
C ASP A 74 3.91 14.41 -5.86
N TYR A 75 4.15 14.96 -4.67
CA TYR A 75 5.49 15.01 -4.08
C TYR A 75 6.03 13.61 -3.77
N VAL A 76 5.21 12.75 -3.15
CA VAL A 76 5.58 11.34 -2.87
C VAL A 76 5.92 10.61 -4.17
N LEU A 77 5.06 10.67 -5.17
CA LEU A 77 5.27 10.00 -6.47
C LEU A 77 6.52 10.51 -7.18
N ARG A 78 6.76 11.82 -7.17
CA ARG A 78 7.95 12.42 -7.77
C ARG A 78 9.21 11.95 -7.05
N THR A 79 9.22 11.98 -5.71
CA THR A 79 10.38 11.54 -4.93
C THR A 79 10.69 10.07 -5.17
N LEU A 80 9.67 9.21 -5.28
CA LEU A 80 9.86 7.80 -5.63
C LEU A 80 10.44 7.65 -7.05
N SER A 81 9.90 8.39 -8.02
CA SER A 81 10.40 8.40 -9.41
C SER A 81 11.84 8.90 -9.52
N ASP A 82 12.21 9.93 -8.78
CA ASP A 82 13.58 10.47 -8.72
C ASP A 82 14.59 9.46 -8.13
N ASN A 83 14.06 8.44 -7.44
CA ASN A 83 14.83 7.31 -6.92
C ASN A 83 14.65 6.02 -7.76
N ASP A 84 14.25 6.12 -9.03
CA ASP A 84 14.07 4.99 -9.96
C ASP A 84 13.00 3.96 -9.52
N ILE A 85 11.98 4.39 -8.79
CA ILE A 85 10.86 3.56 -8.35
C ILE A 85 9.61 3.93 -9.15
N ILE A 86 8.98 2.92 -9.76
CA ILE A 86 7.82 3.10 -10.62
C ILE A 86 6.56 2.69 -9.85
N ILE A 87 5.72 3.64 -9.52
CA ILE A 87 4.37 3.40 -9.01
C ILE A 87 3.40 3.46 -10.21
N ARG A 88 2.66 2.39 -10.45
CA ARG A 88 1.72 2.30 -11.59
C ARG A 88 0.54 3.25 -11.41
N GLU A 89 -0.02 3.31 -10.21
CA GLU A 89 -1.09 4.23 -9.85
C GLU A 89 -1.14 4.44 -8.33
N LEU A 90 -1.58 5.62 -7.91
CA LEU A 90 -1.89 5.94 -6.54
C LEU A 90 -3.39 6.18 -6.42
N PHE A 91 -4.05 5.37 -5.59
CA PHE A 91 -5.49 5.42 -5.33
C PHE A 91 -5.77 6.09 -3.99
N VAL A 92 -6.72 7.01 -3.98
CA VAL A 92 -7.11 7.77 -2.79
C VAL A 92 -8.59 7.54 -2.50
N CYS A 93 -8.90 7.11 -1.29
CA CYS A 93 -10.27 7.23 -0.77
C CYS A 93 -10.38 8.52 0.05
N PRO A 94 -11.19 9.50 -0.37
CA PRO A 94 -11.31 10.79 0.31
C PRO A 94 -12.35 10.79 1.42
N HIS A 95 -13.12 9.71 1.59
CA HIS A 95 -14.32 9.67 2.44
C HIS A 95 -13.99 9.46 3.91
N ASP A 96 -14.82 10.03 4.80
CA ASP A 96 -14.74 9.75 6.22
C ASP A 96 -15.32 8.37 6.58
N PHE A 97 -15.05 7.94 7.80
CA PHE A 97 -15.44 6.61 8.29
C PHE A 97 -16.96 6.37 8.31
N GLY A 98 -17.76 7.43 8.47
CA GLY A 98 -19.22 7.36 8.48
C GLY A 98 -19.88 7.49 7.10
N GLU A 99 -19.10 7.76 6.04
CA GLU A 99 -19.63 7.92 4.70
C GLU A 99 -19.77 6.54 4.02
N ASN A 100 -20.91 6.34 3.38
CA ASN A 100 -21.12 5.11 2.62
C ASN A 100 -20.40 5.21 1.27
N CYS A 101 -19.21 4.60 1.15
CA CYS A 101 -18.43 4.57 -0.08
C CYS A 101 -17.87 3.18 -0.38
N ASP A 102 -17.63 2.90 -1.66
CA ASP A 102 -17.09 1.62 -2.12
C ASP A 102 -15.56 1.57 -2.14
N CYS A 103 -14.86 2.71 -1.96
CA CYS A 103 -13.42 2.79 -2.20
C CYS A 103 -12.53 2.70 -0.94
N ARG A 104 -13.11 2.91 0.27
CA ARG A 104 -12.33 2.87 1.50
C ARG A 104 -11.86 1.46 1.85
N LYS A 105 -10.58 1.26 2.13
CA LYS A 105 -10.08 0.01 2.71
C LYS A 105 -10.87 -0.31 3.99
N PRO A 106 -11.34 -1.55 4.19
CA PRO A 106 -10.91 -2.78 3.53
C PRO A 106 -11.68 -3.16 2.25
N SER A 107 -12.45 -2.27 1.61
CA SER A 107 -13.08 -2.56 0.32
C SER A 107 -12.03 -2.85 -0.75
N PRO A 108 -12.15 -3.95 -1.53
CA PRO A 108 -11.20 -4.34 -2.57
C PRO A 108 -11.35 -3.55 -3.88
N HIS A 109 -12.11 -2.47 -3.89
CA HIS A 109 -12.46 -1.67 -5.06
C HIS A 109 -11.24 -1.29 -5.92
N PHE A 110 -10.20 -0.73 -5.31
CA PHE A 110 -9.02 -0.30 -6.04
C PHE A 110 -8.16 -1.47 -6.56
N ALA A 111 -8.17 -2.61 -5.89
CA ALA A 111 -7.52 -3.82 -6.40
C ALA A 111 -8.22 -4.32 -7.68
N TYR A 112 -9.55 -4.26 -7.73
CA TYR A 112 -10.29 -4.63 -8.93
C TYR A 112 -10.07 -3.66 -10.09
N ILE A 113 -9.95 -2.35 -9.83
CA ILE A 113 -9.54 -1.36 -10.85
C ILE A 113 -8.14 -1.70 -11.38
N ALA A 114 -7.17 -1.99 -10.50
CA ALA A 114 -5.83 -2.36 -10.91
C ALA A 114 -5.82 -3.64 -11.76
N ARG A 115 -6.58 -4.68 -11.36
CA ARG A 115 -6.75 -5.92 -12.13
C ARG A 115 -7.28 -5.64 -13.53
N ASP A 116 -8.37 -4.89 -13.63
CA ASP A 116 -9.07 -4.69 -14.89
C ASP A 116 -8.31 -3.75 -15.83
N LYS A 117 -7.61 -2.76 -15.30
CA LYS A 117 -6.84 -1.77 -16.08
C LYS A 117 -5.44 -2.25 -16.47
N TYR A 118 -4.79 -3.04 -15.61
CA TYR A 118 -3.39 -3.41 -15.77
C TYR A 118 -3.15 -4.92 -15.91
N GLY A 119 -4.20 -5.74 -15.82
CA GLY A 119 -4.08 -7.20 -15.93
C GLY A 119 -3.37 -7.84 -14.73
N ILE A 120 -3.66 -7.39 -13.51
CA ILE A 120 -2.99 -7.88 -12.30
C ILE A 120 -3.54 -9.24 -11.88
N ASP A 121 -2.64 -10.17 -11.52
CA ASP A 121 -2.98 -11.42 -10.82
C ASP A 121 -3.15 -11.15 -9.32
N LEU A 122 -4.38 -10.90 -8.90
CA LEU A 122 -4.68 -10.60 -7.50
C LEU A 122 -4.38 -11.76 -6.56
N SER A 123 -4.49 -13.01 -7.02
CA SER A 123 -4.26 -14.19 -6.18
C SER A 123 -2.81 -14.35 -5.72
N LYS A 124 -1.88 -13.71 -6.44
CA LYS A 124 -0.44 -13.67 -6.13
C LYS A 124 0.02 -12.29 -5.67
N SER A 125 -0.92 -11.42 -5.39
CA SER A 125 -0.64 -10.03 -5.00
C SER A 125 -0.70 -9.85 -3.49
N TYR A 126 0.00 -8.82 -3.03
CA TYR A 126 0.12 -8.49 -1.61
C TYR A 126 -0.45 -7.11 -1.32
N MET A 127 -0.88 -6.90 -0.08
CA MET A 127 -1.07 -5.60 0.52
C MET A 127 -0.22 -5.50 1.79
N ILE A 128 0.51 -4.40 1.93
CA ILE A 128 1.31 -4.09 3.11
C ILE A 128 0.82 -2.79 3.71
N GLY A 129 0.57 -2.76 5.01
CA GLY A 129 0.18 -1.54 5.72
C GLY A 129 0.16 -1.73 7.24
N ASP A 130 -0.03 -0.64 7.96
CA ASP A 130 0.01 -0.55 9.42
C ASP A 130 -1.37 -0.58 10.10
N HIS A 131 -2.44 -0.73 9.28
CA HIS A 131 -3.80 -0.85 9.77
C HIS A 131 -4.39 -2.22 9.45
N LYS A 132 -5.28 -2.73 10.32
CA LYS A 132 -6.03 -3.96 10.09
C LYS A 132 -6.78 -3.94 8.75
N SER A 133 -7.33 -2.78 8.38
CA SER A 133 -8.02 -2.59 7.11
C SER A 133 -7.16 -2.84 5.87
N ASP A 134 -5.82 -2.73 5.99
CA ASP A 134 -4.90 -3.04 4.90
C ASP A 134 -4.81 -4.54 4.68
N ALA A 135 -4.56 -5.29 5.74
CA ALA A 135 -4.52 -6.74 5.66
C ALA A 135 -5.87 -7.35 5.22
N GLU A 136 -6.97 -6.78 5.72
CA GLU A 136 -8.33 -7.16 5.30
C GLU A 136 -8.62 -6.80 3.83
N PHE A 137 -8.08 -5.70 3.31
CA PHE A 137 -8.17 -5.34 1.88
C PHE A 137 -7.58 -6.46 1.01
N ALA A 138 -6.39 -6.99 1.39
CA ALA A 138 -5.79 -8.12 0.69
C ALA A 138 -6.68 -9.36 0.71
N ARG A 139 -7.17 -9.74 1.88
CA ARG A 139 -8.10 -10.87 2.02
C ARG A 139 -9.33 -10.71 1.14
N ASN A 140 -9.88 -9.50 1.08
CA ASN A 140 -11.11 -9.22 0.35
C ASN A 140 -10.93 -9.25 -1.18
N PHE A 141 -9.73 -9.05 -1.71
CA PHE A 141 -9.46 -9.29 -3.12
C PHE A 141 -8.91 -10.70 -3.42
N GLY A 142 -8.65 -11.51 -2.39
CA GLY A 142 -8.16 -12.89 -2.53
C GLY A 142 -6.64 -13.02 -2.63
N GLY A 143 -5.90 -12.03 -2.13
CA GLY A 143 -4.44 -12.03 -2.05
C GLY A 143 -3.92 -12.12 -0.61
N HIS A 144 -2.70 -11.65 -0.39
CA HIS A 144 -1.93 -11.82 0.84
C HIS A 144 -1.75 -10.49 1.59
N GLY A 145 -2.19 -10.42 2.84
CA GLY A 145 -2.02 -9.26 3.71
C GLY A 145 -0.80 -9.39 4.61
N ILE A 146 0.00 -8.33 4.72
CA ILE A 146 1.10 -8.25 5.69
C ILE A 146 0.92 -6.98 6.51
N TYR A 147 0.88 -7.15 7.81
CA TYR A 147 0.76 -6.05 8.76
C TYR A 147 2.16 -5.62 9.23
N VAL A 148 2.39 -4.30 9.34
CA VAL A 148 3.66 -3.76 9.84
C VAL A 148 3.47 -2.98 11.12
N LEU A 149 4.53 -2.93 11.96
CA LEU A 149 4.50 -2.28 13.27
C LEU A 149 4.90 -0.80 13.21
N THR A 150 5.25 -0.26 12.05
CA THR A 150 5.45 1.19 11.86
C THR A 150 4.12 1.94 11.94
N GLY A 151 4.15 3.26 11.97
CA GLY A 151 2.94 4.08 12.04
C GLY A 151 2.08 3.76 13.27
N HIS A 152 0.83 3.39 13.03
CA HIS A 152 -0.12 2.96 14.07
C HIS A 152 0.02 1.48 14.46
N GLY A 153 0.82 0.71 13.72
CA GLY A 153 0.84 -0.75 13.80
C GLY A 153 1.16 -1.30 15.19
N GLU A 154 2.14 -0.73 15.90
CA GLU A 154 2.47 -1.20 17.27
C GLU A 154 1.30 -1.00 18.23
N SER A 155 0.55 0.09 18.09
CA SER A 155 -0.57 0.42 18.99
C SER A 155 -1.76 -0.53 18.85
N HIS A 156 -1.92 -1.17 17.68
CA HIS A 156 -3.04 -2.06 17.35
C HIS A 156 -2.62 -3.51 17.11
N ARG A 157 -1.39 -3.85 17.47
CA ARG A 157 -0.81 -5.19 17.25
C ARG A 157 -1.67 -6.33 17.77
N ASP A 158 -2.23 -6.16 18.95
CA ASP A 158 -3.02 -7.21 19.63
C ASP A 158 -4.36 -7.52 18.91
N GLU A 159 -4.79 -6.66 17.99
CA GLU A 159 -5.98 -6.88 17.15
C GLU A 159 -5.70 -7.78 15.93
N ILE A 160 -4.41 -8.07 15.67
CA ILE A 160 -3.97 -8.82 14.49
C ILE A 160 -3.63 -10.24 14.89
N THR A 161 -4.45 -11.20 14.44
CA THR A 161 -4.29 -12.63 14.76
C THR A 161 -4.15 -13.52 13.52
N GLU A 162 -4.52 -13.00 12.34
CA GLU A 162 -4.68 -13.82 11.12
C GLU A 162 -3.64 -13.48 10.03
N TYR A 163 -2.80 -12.47 10.24
CA TYR A 163 -1.84 -11.98 9.25
C TYR A 163 -0.41 -12.02 9.77
N PRO A 164 0.59 -12.23 8.89
CA PRO A 164 1.97 -12.00 9.25
C PRO A 164 2.18 -10.58 9.79
N ILE A 165 2.90 -10.46 10.91
CA ILE A 165 3.26 -9.18 11.51
C ILE A 165 4.76 -8.98 11.34
N MET A 166 5.15 -7.90 10.68
CA MET A 166 6.55 -7.56 10.42
C MET A 166 6.92 -6.25 11.10
N PRO A 167 8.18 -6.07 11.53
CA PRO A 167 8.60 -4.81 12.15
C PRO A 167 8.41 -3.59 11.26
N SER A 168 8.70 -3.74 9.95
CA SER A 168 8.58 -2.65 8.97
C SER A 168 8.39 -3.18 7.55
N LEU A 169 8.30 -2.27 6.59
CA LEU A 169 8.30 -2.60 5.16
C LEU A 169 9.53 -3.44 4.75
N LYS A 170 10.68 -3.19 5.36
CA LYS A 170 11.91 -3.91 5.05
C LYS A 170 11.75 -5.42 5.29
N GLU A 171 11.32 -5.80 6.48
CA GLU A 171 11.13 -7.22 6.83
C GLU A 171 9.95 -7.84 6.09
N ALA A 172 8.91 -7.06 5.78
CA ALA A 172 7.80 -7.52 4.94
C ALA A 172 8.29 -7.88 3.52
N VAL A 173 9.20 -7.09 2.95
CA VAL A 173 9.80 -7.36 1.64
C VAL A 173 10.71 -8.59 1.70
N GLU A 174 11.51 -8.75 2.75
CA GLU A 174 12.35 -9.94 2.94
C GLU A 174 11.50 -11.22 3.01
N LEU A 175 10.36 -11.18 3.69
CA LEU A 175 9.40 -12.29 3.72
C LEU A 175 8.89 -12.63 2.31
N ILE A 176 8.35 -11.64 1.58
CA ILE A 176 7.82 -11.85 0.23
C ILE A 176 8.86 -12.46 -0.72
N LEU A 177 10.08 -11.93 -0.69
CA LEU A 177 11.16 -12.41 -1.56
C LEU A 177 11.55 -13.85 -1.22
N SER A 178 11.55 -14.22 0.06
CA SER A 178 11.83 -15.59 0.48
C SER A 178 10.75 -16.59 0.04
N GLU A 179 9.48 -16.17 0.01
CA GLU A 179 8.37 -16.98 -0.52
C GLU A 179 8.53 -17.24 -2.02
N ILE A 180 8.86 -16.20 -2.81
CA ILE A 180 9.09 -16.33 -4.26
C ILE A 180 10.27 -17.28 -4.56
N GLU A 181 11.34 -17.19 -3.80
CA GLU A 181 12.50 -18.08 -3.97
C GLU A 181 12.13 -19.53 -3.68
N SER A 182 11.33 -19.77 -2.63
CA SER A 182 10.86 -21.10 -2.26
C SER A 182 9.97 -21.74 -3.33
N ASP A 183 9.06 -20.94 -3.92
CA ASP A 183 8.16 -21.41 -4.98
C ASP A 183 8.89 -21.75 -6.29
N ARG A 184 10.07 -21.17 -6.53
CA ARG A 184 10.90 -21.47 -7.72
C ARG A 184 11.69 -22.77 -7.60
N LEU A 185 11.81 -23.30 -6.40
CA LEU A 185 12.57 -24.52 -6.11
C LEU A 185 11.69 -25.79 -6.12
N LEU A 186 10.37 -25.62 -6.22
CA LEU A 186 9.37 -26.70 -6.30
C LEU A 186 8.91 -26.92 -7.74
#